data_3e6a3a4ed22b963ae7230ad4a3257ceb
#
_entry.id   3e6a3a4ed22b963ae7230ad4a3257ceb
#
_cell.length_a   1.000
_cell.length_b   1.000
_cell.length_c   1.000
_cell.angle_alpha   90.00
_cell.angle_beta   90.00
_cell.angle_gamma   90.00
#
_symmetry.space_group_name_H-M   'P 1'
#
loop_
_entity.id
_entity.type
_entity.pdbx_description
1 polymer ?
#
loop_
_entity_poly.entity_id
_entity_poly.type
_entity_poly.pdbx_seq_one_letter_code
_entity_poly.pdbx_strand_id
1 'polypeptide(L)'
;MTRKSPKLATSVRLTGRSLSKKAFRLVVSKRVPSKRWTEIARGKLAGEVVKGFLHQDASEQIRKNFESSASLRERQDGVPGQTLGVDLYKSAPDDYVEKSLIVRADLNRLFRGTINVPIHLRESLQRTLPRGTIVRPAIHDGIEYNTVRGIRWSDAGKYSLKFHDDQAQLRDPRQAGMETFQIPYPVAFNVYPSVSEQGGELVVYNLAPDDRSRELLGLEYTGYPYPEELLSELPRLTITPEPGDLVILSGRFIHGVTGIQGKTPRILLNQFGGFIDPTTFVTWS
;
A
#
# COMPACT_ATOMS: atom_id res chain seq x y z
N MET A 1 -16.91 -33.03 -4.79
CA MET A 1 -18.11 -32.27 -4.37
C MET A 1 -17.78 -30.80 -4.42
N THR A 2 -18.15 -30.13 -5.49
CA THR A 2 -17.96 -28.69 -5.69
C THR A 2 -18.97 -27.95 -4.83
N ARG A 3 -18.52 -27.29 -3.74
CA ARG A 3 -19.35 -26.35 -2.99
C ARG A 3 -19.69 -25.17 -3.91
N LYS A 4 -20.95 -25.10 -4.33
CA LYS A 4 -21.50 -23.90 -4.97
C LYS A 4 -21.37 -22.75 -3.97
N SER A 5 -20.64 -21.70 -4.33
CA SER A 5 -20.65 -20.44 -3.60
C SER A 5 -22.11 -19.98 -3.43
N PRO A 6 -22.52 -19.55 -2.25
CA PRO A 6 -23.87 -19.02 -2.06
C PRO A 6 -24.01 -17.80 -2.97
N LYS A 7 -25.08 -17.76 -3.79
CA LYS A 7 -25.48 -16.55 -4.52
C LYS A 7 -25.73 -15.47 -3.45
N LEU A 8 -24.88 -14.42 -3.39
CA LEU A 8 -25.18 -13.25 -2.59
C LEU A 8 -26.56 -12.75 -3.00
N ALA A 9 -27.43 -12.60 -2.04
CA ALA A 9 -28.77 -12.08 -2.26
C ALA A 9 -28.64 -10.68 -2.89
N THR A 10 -29.46 -10.39 -3.89
CA THR A 10 -29.47 -9.21 -4.78
C THR A 10 -29.73 -7.87 -4.07
N SER A 11 -29.51 -7.75 -2.76
CA SER A 11 -29.77 -6.55 -1.94
C SER A 11 -28.59 -5.98 -1.16
N VAL A 12 -27.40 -6.58 -1.24
CA VAL A 12 -26.21 -6.05 -0.52
C VAL A 12 -25.65 -4.86 -1.29
N ARG A 13 -25.76 -3.68 -0.69
CA ARG A 13 -25.13 -2.46 -1.19
C ARG A 13 -24.06 -2.01 -0.20
N LEU A 14 -22.85 -1.75 -0.72
CA LEU A 14 -21.80 -1.14 0.09
C LEU A 14 -22.14 0.30 0.43
N THR A 15 -21.88 0.66 1.67
CA THR A 15 -22.00 2.01 2.21
C THR A 15 -20.63 2.52 2.67
N GLY A 16 -20.52 3.83 2.83
CA GLY A 16 -19.28 4.46 3.24
C GLY A 16 -19.14 5.88 2.71
N ARG A 17 -17.92 6.39 2.71
CA ARG A 17 -17.64 7.76 2.29
C ARG A 17 -17.08 7.80 0.88
N SER A 18 -17.65 8.65 0.04
CA SER A 18 -17.13 8.97 -1.29
C SER A 18 -16.62 10.42 -1.33
N LEU A 19 -15.64 10.68 -2.18
CA LEU A 19 -15.19 12.04 -2.50
C LEU A 19 -16.06 12.66 -3.59
N SER A 20 -16.16 13.98 -3.59
CA SER A 20 -16.75 14.71 -4.71
C SER A 20 -15.95 14.44 -6.00
N LYS A 21 -16.57 14.59 -7.17
CA LYS A 21 -15.91 14.44 -8.48
C LYS A 21 -14.62 15.30 -8.58
N LYS A 22 -14.59 16.48 -7.97
CA LYS A 22 -13.42 17.38 -7.93
C LYS A 22 -12.28 16.82 -7.07
N ALA A 23 -12.58 16.07 -6.02
CA ALA A 23 -11.61 15.50 -5.09
C ALA A 23 -11.20 14.07 -5.44
N PHE A 24 -12.09 13.31 -6.10
CA PHE A 24 -11.78 11.96 -6.58
C PHE A 24 -11.02 12.04 -7.91
N ARG A 25 -9.75 12.37 -7.81
CA ARG A 25 -8.81 12.49 -8.92
C ARG A 25 -7.39 12.23 -8.49
N LEU A 26 -6.50 12.08 -9.46
CA LEU A 26 -5.07 12.01 -9.26
C LEU A 26 -4.45 13.39 -9.50
N VAL A 27 -3.47 13.72 -8.68
CA VAL A 27 -2.52 14.79 -8.96
C VAL A 27 -1.28 14.18 -9.60
N VAL A 28 -0.66 14.85 -10.53
CA VAL A 28 0.62 14.43 -11.12
C VAL A 28 1.68 15.44 -10.74
N SER A 29 2.77 14.96 -10.17
CA SER A 29 3.98 15.73 -9.89
C SER A 29 5.21 15.06 -10.49
N LYS A 30 6.37 15.70 -10.40
CA LYS A 30 7.62 15.15 -10.96
C LYS A 30 8.71 15.12 -9.90
N ARG A 31 9.41 14.00 -9.80
CA ARG A 31 10.57 13.73 -8.94
C ARG A 31 10.32 13.76 -7.44
N VAL A 32 9.46 14.63 -6.96
CA VAL A 32 9.13 14.76 -5.54
C VAL A 32 7.62 14.89 -5.35
N PRO A 33 7.06 14.40 -4.24
CA PRO A 33 5.66 14.61 -3.89
C PRO A 33 5.32 16.10 -3.81
N SER A 34 4.15 16.48 -4.30
CA SER A 34 3.63 17.82 -4.11
C SER A 34 3.11 17.97 -2.67
N LYS A 35 2.93 19.22 -2.20
CA LYS A 35 2.29 19.46 -0.88
C LYS A 35 0.89 18.82 -0.75
N ARG A 36 0.27 18.45 -1.85
CA ARG A 36 -1.08 17.90 -1.87
C ARG A 36 -1.19 16.46 -1.35
N TRP A 37 -0.07 15.74 -1.18
CA TRP A 37 -0.11 14.45 -0.52
C TRP A 37 -0.71 14.53 0.91
N THR A 38 -0.60 15.69 1.57
CA THR A 38 -1.24 15.92 2.87
C THR A 38 -2.78 15.92 2.80
N GLU A 39 -3.36 16.25 1.64
CA GLU A 39 -4.80 16.13 1.40
C GLU A 39 -5.22 14.66 1.30
N ILE A 40 -4.35 13.79 0.74
CA ILE A 40 -4.54 12.33 0.71
C ILE A 40 -4.53 11.80 2.15
N ALA A 41 -3.51 12.19 2.93
CA ALA A 41 -3.34 11.79 4.33
C ALA A 41 -4.45 12.32 5.27
N ARG A 42 -5.32 13.21 4.78
CA ARG A 42 -6.50 13.72 5.49
C ARG A 42 -7.81 13.30 4.83
N GLY A 43 -7.76 12.37 3.89
CA GLY A 43 -8.94 11.83 3.19
C GLY A 43 -9.69 12.87 2.34
N LYS A 44 -8.99 13.86 1.78
CA LYS A 44 -9.56 14.96 0.96
C LYS A 44 -9.21 14.85 -0.52
N LEU A 45 -8.33 13.92 -0.90
CA LEU A 45 -7.88 13.66 -2.26
C LEU A 45 -7.68 12.16 -2.43
N ALA A 46 -7.93 11.61 -3.64
CA ALA A 46 -7.79 10.18 -3.90
C ALA A 46 -6.33 9.75 -3.97
N GLY A 47 -5.48 10.47 -4.70
CA GLY A 47 -4.09 10.09 -4.85
C GLY A 47 -3.23 11.06 -5.65
N GLU A 48 -1.94 10.74 -5.72
CA GLU A 48 -0.92 11.46 -6.48
C GLU A 48 0.00 10.45 -7.18
N VAL A 49 0.38 10.75 -8.42
CA VAL A 49 1.42 10.03 -9.15
C VAL A 49 2.64 10.96 -9.26
N VAL A 50 3.75 10.55 -8.70
CA VAL A 50 5.03 11.26 -8.78
C VAL A 50 5.87 10.61 -9.86
N LYS A 51 5.89 11.19 -11.05
CA LYS A 51 6.64 10.67 -12.19
C LYS A 51 8.15 10.81 -11.98
N GLY A 52 8.88 9.72 -12.23
CA GLY A 52 10.34 9.70 -12.14
C GLY A 52 10.85 10.01 -10.73
N PHE A 53 10.17 9.52 -9.67
CA PHE A 53 10.63 9.60 -8.29
C PHE A 53 11.99 8.91 -8.11
N LEU A 54 12.21 7.78 -8.78
CA LEU A 54 13.50 7.16 -8.94
C LEU A 54 14.04 7.39 -10.36
N HIS A 55 15.35 7.64 -10.47
CA HIS A 55 16.03 7.57 -11.75
C HIS A 55 16.10 6.12 -12.24
N GLN A 56 16.25 5.95 -13.55
CA GLN A 56 16.29 4.64 -14.19
C GLN A 56 17.38 3.74 -13.58
N ASP A 57 18.61 4.26 -13.37
CA ASP A 57 19.71 3.50 -12.78
C ASP A 57 19.40 2.99 -11.37
N ALA A 58 18.71 3.83 -10.56
CA ALA A 58 18.29 3.44 -9.21
C ALA A 58 17.23 2.34 -9.27
N SER A 59 16.25 2.47 -10.16
CA SER A 59 15.22 1.45 -10.37
C SER A 59 15.82 0.11 -10.78
N GLU A 60 16.74 0.14 -11.75
CA GLU A 60 17.43 -1.06 -12.23
C GLU A 60 18.31 -1.70 -11.15
N GLN A 61 19.04 -0.91 -10.36
CA GLN A 61 19.86 -1.43 -9.27
C GLN A 61 19.00 -2.07 -8.17
N ILE A 62 17.89 -1.44 -7.79
CA ILE A 62 16.94 -2.00 -6.82
C ILE A 62 16.34 -3.30 -7.35
N ARG A 63 15.95 -3.35 -8.62
CA ARG A 63 15.43 -4.56 -9.26
C ARG A 63 16.44 -5.70 -9.16
N LYS A 64 17.71 -5.47 -9.54
CA LYS A 64 18.79 -6.46 -9.46
C LYS A 64 19.03 -6.94 -8.03
N ASN A 65 19.10 -6.02 -7.07
CA ASN A 65 19.27 -6.34 -5.65
C ASN A 65 18.12 -7.18 -5.11
N PHE A 66 16.88 -6.86 -5.51
CA PHE A 66 15.70 -7.62 -5.14
C PHE A 66 15.76 -9.05 -5.70
N GLU A 67 15.97 -9.19 -6.99
CA GLU A 67 15.98 -10.49 -7.68
C GLU A 67 17.12 -11.40 -7.20
N SER A 68 18.26 -10.84 -6.79
CA SER A 68 19.41 -11.59 -6.25
C SER A 68 19.32 -11.88 -4.75
N SER A 69 18.28 -11.43 -4.06
CA SER A 69 18.17 -11.61 -2.62
C SER A 69 17.88 -13.07 -2.26
N ALA A 70 18.74 -13.67 -1.44
CA ALA A 70 18.51 -15.01 -0.88
C ALA A 70 17.37 -15.06 0.15
N SER A 71 16.88 -13.90 0.58
CA SER A 71 15.80 -13.77 1.59
C SER A 71 14.41 -13.58 0.95
N LEU A 72 14.30 -13.71 -0.38
CA LEU A 72 13.01 -13.76 -1.04
C LEU A 72 12.23 -14.99 -0.60
N ARG A 73 10.96 -14.80 -0.29
CA ARG A 73 10.05 -15.88 0.10
C ARG A 73 8.70 -15.73 -0.59
N GLU A 74 8.02 -16.84 -0.77
CA GLU A 74 6.64 -16.84 -1.23
C GLU A 74 5.75 -16.11 -0.22
N ARG A 75 4.77 -15.39 -0.72
CA ARG A 75 3.76 -14.72 0.11
C ARG A 75 2.89 -15.76 0.82
N GLN A 76 2.59 -15.50 2.09
CA GLN A 76 1.78 -16.42 2.91
C GLN A 76 0.34 -15.91 3.15
N ASP A 77 0.00 -14.74 2.60
CA ASP A 77 -1.32 -14.12 2.73
C ASP A 77 -2.35 -14.61 1.70
N GLY A 78 -2.00 -15.63 0.91
CA GLY A 78 -2.85 -16.20 -0.14
C GLY A 78 -2.85 -15.43 -1.46
N VAL A 79 -2.02 -14.39 -1.56
CA VAL A 79 -1.82 -13.62 -2.81
C VAL A 79 -0.56 -14.13 -3.49
N PRO A 80 -0.61 -14.60 -4.76
CA PRO A 80 0.55 -15.12 -5.47
C PRO A 80 1.67 -14.09 -5.63
N GLY A 81 2.90 -14.51 -5.37
CA GLY A 81 4.08 -13.67 -5.53
C GLY A 81 5.12 -13.88 -4.44
N GLN A 82 6.23 -13.16 -4.56
CA GLN A 82 7.33 -13.22 -3.60
C GLN A 82 7.47 -11.89 -2.85
N THR A 83 7.98 -11.98 -1.63
CA THR A 83 8.19 -10.80 -0.78
C THR A 83 9.57 -10.80 -0.13
N LEU A 84 10.11 -9.62 0.06
CA LEU A 84 11.25 -9.31 0.91
C LEU A 84 10.78 -8.28 1.94
N GLY A 85 10.86 -8.63 3.22
CA GLY A 85 10.34 -7.82 4.30
C GLY A 85 9.16 -8.48 5.02
N VAL A 86 8.55 -7.76 5.94
CA VAL A 86 7.38 -8.18 6.71
C VAL A 86 6.25 -7.19 6.52
N ASP A 87 5.04 -7.66 6.74
CA ASP A 87 3.86 -6.81 6.77
C ASP A 87 3.20 -6.82 8.14
N LEU A 88 2.49 -5.74 8.43
CA LEU A 88 1.77 -5.56 9.68
C LEU A 88 0.52 -6.45 9.78
N TYR A 89 0.03 -6.96 8.67
CA TYR A 89 -1.23 -7.69 8.57
C TYR A 89 -1.26 -8.92 9.49
N LYS A 90 -2.26 -8.94 10.36
CA LYS A 90 -2.48 -10.01 11.34
C LYS A 90 -1.33 -10.26 12.35
N SER A 91 -0.42 -9.32 12.50
CA SER A 91 0.68 -9.41 13.45
C SER A 91 0.31 -8.77 14.79
N ALA A 92 0.74 -9.40 15.90
CA ALA A 92 0.80 -8.73 17.19
C ALA A 92 2.05 -7.82 17.25
N PRO A 93 2.11 -6.81 18.15
CA PRO A 93 3.21 -5.85 18.23
C PRO A 93 4.59 -6.51 18.31
N ASP A 94 4.79 -7.38 19.29
CA ASP A 94 6.09 -8.04 19.54
C ASP A 94 6.52 -8.92 18.37
N ASP A 95 5.59 -9.72 17.83
CA ASP A 95 5.81 -10.57 16.66
C ASP A 95 6.28 -9.75 15.45
N TYR A 96 5.64 -8.60 15.23
CA TYR A 96 6.00 -7.73 14.10
C TYR A 96 7.38 -7.12 14.29
N VAL A 97 7.70 -6.66 15.49
CA VAL A 97 9.01 -6.08 15.82
C VAL A 97 10.11 -7.12 15.68
N GLU A 98 9.94 -8.32 16.24
CA GLU A 98 10.90 -9.41 16.13
C GLU A 98 11.19 -9.75 14.66
N LYS A 99 10.15 -10.00 13.86
CA LYS A 99 10.28 -10.28 12.43
C LYS A 99 10.94 -9.12 11.67
N SER A 100 10.64 -7.86 12.05
CA SER A 100 11.23 -6.66 11.49
C SER A 100 12.73 -6.59 11.72
N LEU A 101 13.19 -6.94 12.92
CA LEU A 101 14.62 -6.97 13.26
C LEU A 101 15.36 -8.02 12.42
N ILE A 102 14.78 -9.21 12.26
CA ILE A 102 15.37 -10.32 11.48
C ILE A 102 15.63 -9.89 10.03
N VAL A 103 14.67 -9.24 9.38
CA VAL A 103 14.77 -8.91 7.93
C VAL A 103 15.47 -7.58 7.66
N ARG A 104 15.78 -6.78 8.67
CA ARG A 104 16.32 -5.41 8.51
C ARG A 104 17.60 -5.34 7.69
N ALA A 105 18.53 -6.27 7.91
CA ALA A 105 19.78 -6.33 7.15
C ALA A 105 19.54 -6.62 5.68
N ASP A 106 18.56 -7.46 5.35
CA ASP A 106 18.20 -7.81 3.98
C ASP A 106 17.53 -6.65 3.27
N LEU A 107 16.64 -5.94 3.96
CA LEU A 107 16.03 -4.71 3.44
C LEU A 107 17.07 -3.62 3.19
N ASN A 108 18.09 -3.49 4.03
CA ASN A 108 19.18 -2.55 3.80
C ASN A 108 20.02 -2.95 2.56
N ARG A 109 20.23 -4.25 2.33
CA ARG A 109 20.91 -4.74 1.12
C ARG A 109 20.16 -4.44 -0.16
N LEU A 110 18.83 -4.32 -0.11
CA LEU A 110 18.00 -3.93 -1.25
C LEU A 110 18.43 -2.58 -1.85
N PHE A 111 18.96 -1.68 -1.02
CA PHE A 111 19.39 -0.35 -1.46
C PHE A 111 20.91 -0.21 -1.62
N ARG A 112 21.65 -1.32 -1.63
CA ARG A 112 23.11 -1.29 -1.79
C ARG A 112 23.49 -0.75 -3.17
N GLY A 113 24.37 0.24 -3.20
CA GLY A 113 24.83 0.88 -4.42
C GLY A 113 23.84 1.84 -5.06
N THR A 114 22.74 2.18 -4.35
CA THR A 114 21.72 3.11 -4.85
C THR A 114 21.08 3.89 -3.72
N ILE A 115 20.05 4.68 -4.04
CA ILE A 115 19.32 5.49 -3.06
C ILE A 115 18.51 4.59 -2.10
N ASN A 116 18.53 4.93 -0.81
CA ASN A 116 17.65 4.32 0.19
C ASN A 116 16.24 4.92 0.08
N VAL A 117 15.33 4.18 -0.56
CA VAL A 117 13.97 4.65 -0.88
C VAL A 117 13.17 5.08 0.35
N PRO A 118 13.12 4.32 1.46
CA PRO A 118 12.46 4.75 2.69
C PRO A 118 12.94 6.10 3.22
N ILE A 119 14.25 6.30 3.26
CA ILE A 119 14.85 7.56 3.75
C ILE A 119 14.50 8.69 2.78
N HIS A 120 14.73 8.48 1.48
CA HIS A 120 14.43 9.47 0.46
C HIS A 120 12.97 9.91 0.45
N LEU A 121 12.04 8.97 0.63
CA LEU A 121 10.62 9.28 0.73
C LEU A 121 10.33 10.12 1.96
N ARG A 122 10.78 9.72 3.16
CA ARG A 122 10.55 10.48 4.38
C ARG A 122 11.09 11.91 4.31
N GLU A 123 12.31 12.08 3.80
CA GLU A 123 12.89 13.41 3.59
C GLU A 123 12.10 14.26 2.59
N SER A 124 11.61 13.62 1.52
CA SER A 124 10.79 14.29 0.51
C SER A 124 9.44 14.74 1.08
N LEU A 125 8.81 13.91 1.90
CA LEU A 125 7.58 14.28 2.62
C LEU A 125 7.84 15.39 3.65
N GLN A 126 8.90 15.26 4.45
CA GLN A 126 9.28 16.22 5.49
C GLN A 126 9.44 17.65 4.93
N ARG A 127 10.07 17.79 3.75
CA ARG A 127 10.30 19.11 3.10
C ARG A 127 9.00 19.82 2.71
N THR A 128 7.90 19.09 2.60
CA THR A 128 6.60 19.65 2.20
C THR A 128 5.71 20.02 3.38
N LEU A 129 6.08 19.61 4.58
CA LEU A 129 5.29 19.79 5.80
C LEU A 129 5.61 21.14 6.48
N PRO A 130 4.66 21.67 7.27
CA PRO A 130 4.92 22.83 8.11
C PRO A 130 6.07 22.60 9.09
N ARG A 131 6.74 23.67 9.48
CA ARG A 131 7.77 23.62 10.53
C ARG A 131 7.17 23.04 11.82
N GLY A 132 7.92 22.13 12.46
CA GLY A 132 7.48 21.44 13.68
C GLY A 132 6.68 20.14 13.44
N THR A 133 6.37 19.82 12.17
CA THR A 133 5.84 18.49 11.85
C THR A 133 6.99 17.51 11.64
N ILE A 134 6.83 16.28 12.12
CA ILE A 134 7.86 15.22 12.07
C ILE A 134 7.36 14.07 11.19
N VAL A 135 8.24 13.56 10.32
CA VAL A 135 8.05 12.29 9.60
C VAL A 135 9.10 11.29 10.08
N ARG A 136 8.67 10.20 10.66
CA ARG A 136 9.53 9.15 11.20
C ARG A 136 8.96 7.75 10.99
N PRO A 137 9.75 6.68 11.18
CA PRO A 137 9.20 5.34 11.34
C PRO A 137 8.22 5.29 12.53
N ALA A 138 7.21 4.43 12.47
CA ALA A 138 6.45 4.05 13.65
C ALA A 138 7.37 3.29 14.62
N ILE A 139 7.05 3.33 15.91
CA ILE A 139 7.85 2.68 16.98
C ILE A 139 6.95 1.81 17.86
N HIS A 140 7.55 0.77 18.44
CA HIS A 140 6.97 0.01 19.53
C HIS A 140 8.08 -0.29 20.53
N ASP A 141 7.88 0.07 21.79
CA ASP A 141 8.87 -0.08 22.89
C ASP A 141 10.26 0.48 22.53
N GLY A 142 10.30 1.63 21.86
CA GLY A 142 11.53 2.30 21.43
C GLY A 142 12.18 1.69 20.18
N ILE A 143 11.61 0.65 19.58
CA ILE A 143 12.13 -0.01 18.37
C ILE A 143 11.38 0.49 17.15
N GLU A 144 12.12 1.00 16.16
CA GLU A 144 11.53 1.43 14.88
C GLU A 144 11.00 0.25 14.06
N TYR A 145 9.84 0.43 13.46
CA TYR A 145 9.28 -0.50 12.47
C TYR A 145 10.09 -0.50 11.18
N ASN A 146 10.01 -1.59 10.42
CA ASN A 146 10.39 -1.54 9.02
C ASN A 146 9.44 -0.62 8.26
N THR A 147 10.01 0.13 7.33
CA THR A 147 9.25 1.13 6.57
C THR A 147 9.17 0.81 5.08
N VAL A 148 9.52 -0.43 4.70
CA VAL A 148 9.41 -0.87 3.32
C VAL A 148 9.29 -2.39 3.25
N ARG A 149 8.50 -2.85 2.31
CA ARG A 149 8.42 -4.24 1.87
C ARG A 149 8.56 -4.28 0.35
N GLY A 150 9.46 -5.12 -0.16
CA GLY A 150 9.57 -5.42 -1.59
C GLY A 150 8.60 -6.55 -1.94
N ILE A 151 7.87 -6.42 -3.04
CA ILE A 151 6.92 -7.43 -3.52
C ILE A 151 7.15 -7.65 -5.01
N ARG A 152 7.33 -8.91 -5.42
CA ARG A 152 7.25 -9.34 -6.80
C ARG A 152 5.92 -10.05 -7.01
N TRP A 153 5.12 -9.52 -7.90
CA TRP A 153 3.83 -10.10 -8.25
C TRP A 153 4.01 -11.25 -9.25
N SER A 154 3.23 -12.29 -9.08
CA SER A 154 3.08 -13.36 -10.06
C SER A 154 1.75 -13.21 -10.81
N ASP A 155 1.63 -13.83 -11.98
CA ASP A 155 0.36 -13.94 -12.66
C ASP A 155 -0.64 -14.71 -11.79
N ALA A 156 -1.77 -14.09 -11.54
CA ALA A 156 -2.86 -14.64 -10.72
C ALA A 156 -4.21 -14.58 -11.47
N GLY A 157 -4.16 -14.49 -12.80
CA GLY A 157 -5.34 -14.37 -13.64
C GLY A 157 -5.90 -12.95 -13.71
N LYS A 158 -7.20 -12.75 -13.49
CA LYS A 158 -7.87 -11.45 -13.67
C LYS A 158 -7.30 -10.34 -12.78
N TYR A 159 -6.90 -10.67 -11.56
CA TYR A 159 -6.35 -9.72 -10.58
C TYR A 159 -5.11 -10.29 -9.91
N SER A 160 -4.02 -9.54 -9.93
CA SER A 160 -2.83 -9.83 -9.13
C SER A 160 -3.06 -9.55 -7.65
N LEU A 161 -3.93 -8.56 -7.33
CA LEU A 161 -4.43 -8.30 -6.00
C LEU A 161 -5.90 -7.92 -6.09
N LYS A 162 -6.78 -8.71 -5.46
CA LYS A 162 -8.21 -8.44 -5.42
C LYS A 162 -8.50 -7.15 -4.64
N PHE A 163 -9.72 -6.64 -4.81
CA PHE A 163 -10.14 -5.37 -4.21
C PHE A 163 -10.15 -5.43 -2.69
N HIS A 164 -9.55 -4.40 -2.06
CA HIS A 164 -9.39 -4.29 -0.61
C HIS A 164 -9.30 -2.83 -0.18
N ASP A 165 -9.38 -2.58 1.11
CA ASP A 165 -8.98 -1.34 1.76
C ASP A 165 -7.91 -1.61 2.83
N ASP A 166 -6.97 -0.68 3.02
CA ASP A 166 -5.87 -0.83 3.98
C ASP A 166 -6.26 -0.40 5.39
N GLN A 167 -7.41 0.26 5.58
CA GLN A 167 -7.81 0.77 6.89
C GLN A 167 -8.29 -0.34 7.82
N ALA A 168 -8.98 -1.35 7.28
CA ALA A 168 -9.56 -2.42 8.09
C ALA A 168 -8.50 -3.15 8.92
N GLN A 169 -7.33 -3.43 8.34
CA GLN A 169 -6.23 -4.13 9.01
C GLN A 169 -5.67 -3.36 10.21
N LEU A 170 -5.75 -2.03 10.24
CA LEU A 170 -5.28 -1.20 11.36
C LEU A 170 -6.26 -1.15 12.53
N ARG A 171 -7.37 -1.87 12.44
CA ARG A 171 -8.40 -2.00 13.49
C ARG A 171 -8.40 -3.39 14.13
N ASP A 172 -7.52 -4.28 13.69
CA ASP A 172 -7.42 -5.63 14.24
C ASP A 172 -7.02 -5.53 15.73
N PRO A 173 -7.82 -6.08 16.65
CA PRO A 173 -7.53 -6.01 18.08
C PRO A 173 -6.16 -6.55 18.48
N ARG A 174 -5.57 -7.46 17.67
CA ARG A 174 -4.21 -7.96 17.88
C ARG A 174 -3.14 -6.90 17.78
N GLN A 175 -3.44 -5.79 17.09
CA GLN A 175 -2.55 -4.64 16.92
C GLN A 175 -2.75 -3.56 17.99
N ALA A 176 -3.61 -3.80 18.99
CA ALA A 176 -3.78 -2.89 20.11
C ALA A 176 -2.42 -2.64 20.80
N GLY A 177 -2.08 -1.36 21.03
CA GLY A 177 -0.75 -0.97 21.53
C GLY A 177 0.27 -0.57 20.44
N MET A 178 0.03 -0.87 19.15
CA MET A 178 0.85 -0.32 18.08
C MET A 178 0.55 1.18 17.84
N GLU A 179 1.56 1.99 17.53
CA GLU A 179 1.34 3.40 17.12
C GLU A 179 0.44 3.54 15.89
N THR A 180 0.42 2.51 15.03
CA THR A 180 -0.38 2.48 13.81
C THR A 180 -1.83 2.12 14.06
N PHE A 181 -2.16 1.62 15.26
CA PHE A 181 -3.51 1.17 15.59
C PHE A 181 -4.51 2.33 15.49
N GLN A 182 -5.61 2.09 14.78
CA GLN A 182 -6.69 3.05 14.55
C GLN A 182 -6.29 4.34 13.81
N ILE A 183 -5.17 4.38 13.09
CA ILE A 183 -4.88 5.51 12.18
C ILE A 183 -6.07 5.70 11.23
N PRO A 184 -6.70 6.90 11.22
CA PRO A 184 -7.97 7.10 10.51
C PRO A 184 -7.81 7.24 8.99
N TYR A 185 -6.61 7.60 8.52
CA TYR A 185 -6.32 7.87 7.12
C TYR A 185 -4.96 7.25 6.72
N PRO A 186 -4.88 5.92 6.57
CA PRO A 186 -3.67 5.30 6.06
C PRO A 186 -3.41 5.75 4.61
N VAL A 187 -2.15 6.00 4.32
CA VAL A 187 -1.65 6.35 2.99
C VAL A 187 -0.73 5.24 2.53
N ALA A 188 -0.97 4.70 1.34
CA ALA A 188 -0.07 3.77 0.68
C ALA A 188 0.91 4.55 -0.22
N PHE A 189 2.19 4.26 -0.08
CA PHE A 189 3.28 4.75 -0.91
C PHE A 189 3.87 3.57 -1.68
N ASN A 190 3.63 3.56 -2.98
CA ASN A 190 4.00 2.47 -3.86
C ASN A 190 5.04 2.96 -4.87
N VAL A 191 6.30 2.56 -4.69
CA VAL A 191 7.39 2.86 -5.64
C VAL A 191 7.59 1.65 -6.56
N TYR A 192 7.74 1.89 -7.86
CA TYR A 192 7.79 0.85 -8.88
C TYR A 192 9.19 0.78 -9.54
N PRO A 193 10.15 0.01 -9.02
CA PRO A 193 11.40 -0.23 -9.71
C PRO A 193 11.23 -0.95 -11.05
N SER A 194 10.17 -1.78 -11.18
CA SER A 194 9.85 -2.51 -12.40
C SER A 194 8.34 -2.69 -12.53
N VAL A 195 7.83 -2.65 -13.75
CA VAL A 195 6.42 -2.90 -14.08
C VAL A 195 6.31 -4.01 -15.12
N SER A 196 5.16 -4.70 -15.16
CA SER A 196 4.85 -5.71 -16.16
C SER A 196 4.70 -5.09 -17.56
N GLU A 197 4.90 -5.88 -18.59
CA GLU A 197 4.71 -5.45 -19.98
C GLU A 197 3.25 -5.11 -20.27
N GLN A 198 2.32 -5.84 -19.68
CA GLN A 198 0.89 -5.62 -19.80
C GLN A 198 0.19 -5.87 -18.47
N GLY A 199 -0.89 -5.14 -18.21
CA GLY A 199 -1.65 -5.25 -16.97
C GLY A 199 -0.91 -4.65 -15.76
N GLY A 200 -1.34 -5.00 -14.57
CA GLY A 200 -0.76 -4.48 -13.32
C GLY A 200 -1.19 -3.05 -13.00
N GLU A 201 -2.24 -2.56 -13.64
CA GLU A 201 -2.84 -1.28 -13.31
C GLU A 201 -3.44 -1.33 -11.91
N LEU A 202 -3.27 -0.25 -11.20
CA LEU A 202 -3.92 -0.03 -9.92
C LEU A 202 -5.30 0.60 -10.17
N VAL A 203 -6.36 -0.07 -9.73
CA VAL A 203 -7.75 0.39 -9.85
C VAL A 203 -8.21 0.85 -8.47
N VAL A 204 -8.76 2.07 -8.39
CA VAL A 204 -9.26 2.68 -7.15
C VAL A 204 -10.72 3.06 -7.35
N TYR A 205 -11.60 2.61 -6.45
CA TYR A 205 -13.01 2.95 -6.46
C TYR A 205 -13.32 4.10 -5.50
N ASN A 206 -14.25 4.97 -5.87
CA ASN A 206 -14.67 6.10 -5.04
C ASN A 206 -15.58 5.67 -3.89
N LEU A 207 -15.10 4.77 -3.07
CA LEU A 207 -15.78 4.33 -1.86
C LEU A 207 -14.73 3.95 -0.80
N ALA A 208 -14.76 4.64 0.34
CA ALA A 208 -14.11 4.23 1.58
C ALA A 208 -15.18 3.54 2.43
N PRO A 209 -15.15 2.19 2.54
CA PRO A 209 -16.20 1.44 3.22
C PRO A 209 -16.33 1.85 4.68
N ASP A 210 -17.55 1.83 5.20
CA ASP A 210 -17.80 1.97 6.63
C ASP A 210 -17.77 0.60 7.35
N ASP A 211 -17.91 0.63 8.66
CA ASP A 211 -17.85 -0.58 9.47
C ASP A 211 -19.01 -1.52 9.15
N ARG A 212 -20.21 -0.96 8.86
CA ARG A 212 -21.37 -1.76 8.45
C ARG A 212 -21.10 -2.56 7.18
N SER A 213 -20.44 -1.96 6.18
CA SER A 213 -20.08 -2.67 4.95
C SER A 213 -19.07 -3.77 5.19
N ARG A 214 -18.10 -3.56 6.07
CA ARG A 214 -17.11 -4.56 6.44
C ARG A 214 -17.73 -5.71 7.23
N GLU A 215 -18.55 -5.41 8.26
CA GLU A 215 -19.28 -6.40 9.06
C GLU A 215 -20.16 -7.28 8.18
N LEU A 216 -20.91 -6.67 7.27
CA LEU A 216 -21.82 -7.38 6.36
C LEU A 216 -21.09 -8.42 5.49
N LEU A 217 -19.81 -8.20 5.20
CA LEU A 217 -18.99 -9.07 4.36
C LEU A 217 -18.00 -9.91 5.18
N GLY A 218 -17.92 -9.76 6.50
CA GLY A 218 -16.94 -10.42 7.36
C GLY A 218 -15.51 -9.91 7.09
N LEU A 219 -15.36 -8.62 6.79
CA LEU A 219 -14.08 -7.99 6.41
C LEU A 219 -13.60 -6.95 7.44
N GLU A 220 -14.11 -6.94 8.67
CA GLU A 220 -13.89 -5.91 9.70
C GLU A 220 -12.42 -5.63 9.96
N TYR A 221 -11.59 -6.68 9.94
CA TYR A 221 -10.17 -6.62 10.26
C TYR A 221 -9.24 -6.98 9.10
N THR A 222 -9.82 -7.31 7.96
CA THR A 222 -9.05 -7.72 6.77
C THR A 222 -9.14 -6.71 5.64
N GLY A 223 -10.33 -6.13 5.44
CA GLY A 223 -10.64 -5.31 4.28
C GLY A 223 -10.45 -6.03 2.93
N TYR A 224 -10.41 -7.38 2.91
CA TYR A 224 -10.04 -8.18 1.75
C TYR A 224 -10.73 -9.56 1.72
N PRO A 225 -11.23 -10.02 0.56
CA PRO A 225 -11.47 -9.27 -0.67
C PRO A 225 -12.91 -8.75 -0.77
N TYR A 226 -13.10 -7.55 -1.33
CA TYR A 226 -14.44 -7.07 -1.72
C TYR A 226 -14.91 -7.78 -2.99
N PRO A 227 -16.19 -8.22 -3.07
CA PRO A 227 -16.77 -8.79 -4.29
C PRO A 227 -16.82 -7.75 -5.42
N GLU A 228 -16.32 -8.11 -6.61
CA GLU A 228 -16.23 -7.19 -7.75
C GLU A 228 -17.62 -6.71 -8.22
N GLU A 229 -18.61 -7.58 -8.16
CA GLU A 229 -19.98 -7.28 -8.56
C GLU A 229 -20.62 -6.13 -7.75
N LEU A 230 -20.14 -5.90 -6.53
CA LEU A 230 -20.61 -4.78 -5.69
C LEU A 230 -19.94 -3.44 -6.05
N LEU A 231 -18.91 -3.47 -6.91
CA LEU A 231 -18.10 -2.31 -7.26
C LEU A 231 -18.41 -1.76 -8.66
N SER A 232 -19.17 -2.50 -9.48
CA SER A 232 -19.38 -2.22 -10.90
C SER A 232 -19.92 -0.82 -11.19
N GLU A 233 -20.82 -0.32 -10.33
CA GLU A 233 -21.49 0.98 -10.50
C GLU A 233 -20.72 2.14 -9.84
N LEU A 234 -19.61 1.87 -9.17
CA LEU A 234 -18.84 2.90 -8.48
C LEU A 234 -17.90 3.63 -9.44
N PRO A 235 -17.78 4.96 -9.35
CA PRO A 235 -16.75 5.69 -10.07
C PRO A 235 -15.37 5.16 -9.71
N ARG A 236 -14.50 4.99 -10.70
CA ARG A 236 -13.15 4.46 -10.51
C ARG A 236 -12.08 5.30 -11.21
N LEU A 237 -10.86 5.22 -10.70
CA LEU A 237 -9.63 5.68 -11.33
C LEU A 237 -8.78 4.45 -11.67
N THR A 238 -8.09 4.51 -12.80
CA THR A 238 -7.10 3.51 -13.20
C THR A 238 -5.76 4.20 -13.32
N ILE A 239 -4.73 3.61 -12.73
CA ILE A 239 -3.37 4.15 -12.70
C ILE A 239 -2.45 3.12 -13.32
N THR A 240 -1.76 3.52 -14.38
CA THR A 240 -0.71 2.72 -15.03
C THR A 240 0.64 3.31 -14.62
N PRO A 241 1.31 2.74 -13.60
CA PRO A 241 2.62 3.23 -13.19
C PRO A 241 3.68 2.91 -14.25
N GLU A 242 4.70 3.74 -14.31
CA GLU A 242 5.92 3.51 -15.10
C GLU A 242 7.09 3.18 -14.16
N PRO A 243 8.17 2.54 -14.66
CA PRO A 243 9.36 2.31 -13.85
C PRO A 243 9.90 3.62 -13.28
N GLY A 244 10.18 3.62 -11.98
CA GLY A 244 10.62 4.82 -11.24
C GLY A 244 9.51 5.70 -10.68
N ASP A 245 8.24 5.44 -10.98
CA ASP A 245 7.13 6.20 -10.40
C ASP A 245 6.90 5.87 -8.93
N LEU A 246 6.41 6.86 -8.18
CA LEU A 246 5.79 6.71 -6.88
C LEU A 246 4.30 7.01 -7.01
N VAL A 247 3.46 6.08 -6.58
CA VAL A 247 2.01 6.30 -6.45
C VAL A 247 1.66 6.43 -4.98
N ILE A 248 1.03 7.55 -4.62
CA ILE A 248 0.55 7.86 -3.28
C ILE A 248 -0.97 7.76 -3.30
N LEU A 249 -1.54 6.90 -2.46
CA LEU A 249 -2.99 6.66 -2.41
C LEU A 249 -3.53 6.74 -1.00
N SER A 250 -4.78 7.17 -0.89
CA SER A 250 -5.54 6.96 0.34
C SER A 250 -5.91 5.47 0.45
N GLY A 251 -5.32 4.78 1.42
CA GLY A 251 -5.59 3.36 1.71
C GLY A 251 -7.01 3.08 2.22
N ARG A 252 -7.83 4.11 2.40
CA ARG A 252 -9.25 3.94 2.78
C ARG A 252 -10.14 3.52 1.62
N PHE A 253 -9.81 3.92 0.40
CA PHE A 253 -10.62 3.59 -0.77
C PHE A 253 -10.39 2.14 -1.18
N ILE A 254 -11.47 1.48 -1.60
CA ILE A 254 -11.35 0.14 -2.19
C ILE A 254 -10.47 0.24 -3.43
N HIS A 255 -9.42 -0.56 -3.45
CA HIS A 255 -8.50 -0.62 -4.58
C HIS A 255 -8.00 -2.05 -4.81
N GLY A 256 -7.42 -2.26 -5.98
CA GLY A 256 -6.88 -3.57 -6.38
C GLY A 256 -5.96 -3.43 -7.57
N VAL A 257 -5.34 -4.54 -7.99
CA VAL A 257 -4.37 -4.58 -9.09
C VAL A 257 -4.84 -5.59 -10.12
N THR A 258 -4.93 -5.17 -11.38
CA THR A 258 -5.29 -6.05 -12.51
C THR A 258 -4.24 -7.15 -12.71
N GLY A 259 -4.60 -8.21 -13.40
CA GLY A 259 -3.67 -9.29 -13.74
C GLY A 259 -2.50 -8.76 -14.56
N ILE A 260 -1.34 -9.38 -14.39
CA ILE A 260 -0.10 -9.02 -15.11
C ILE A 260 0.18 -10.06 -16.18
N GLN A 261 0.83 -9.62 -17.27
CA GLN A 261 1.26 -10.49 -18.36
C GLN A 261 2.66 -10.06 -18.83
N GLY A 262 3.36 -11.00 -19.46
CA GLY A 262 4.70 -10.77 -19.99
C GLY A 262 5.79 -11.38 -19.09
N LYS A 263 7.05 -11.18 -19.51
CA LYS A 263 8.23 -11.75 -18.83
C LYS A 263 8.86 -10.78 -17.83
N THR A 264 8.63 -9.49 -17.98
CA THR A 264 9.19 -8.47 -17.08
C THR A 264 8.50 -8.53 -15.73
N PRO A 265 9.24 -8.75 -14.64
CA PRO A 265 8.64 -8.84 -13.31
C PRO A 265 8.08 -7.48 -12.88
N ARG A 266 6.89 -7.49 -12.29
CA ARG A 266 6.35 -6.32 -11.61
C ARG A 266 6.83 -6.32 -10.17
N ILE A 267 7.74 -5.39 -9.84
CA ILE A 267 8.32 -5.22 -8.51
C ILE A 267 7.81 -3.91 -7.92
N LEU A 268 7.35 -3.99 -6.69
CA LEU A 268 6.79 -2.91 -5.90
C LEU A 268 7.56 -2.77 -4.59
N LEU A 269 7.94 -1.56 -4.22
CA LEU A 269 8.34 -1.19 -2.86
C LEU A 269 7.15 -0.54 -2.20
N ASN A 270 6.51 -1.28 -1.30
CA ASN A 270 5.31 -0.83 -0.58
C ASN A 270 5.69 -0.26 0.78
N GLN A 271 5.13 0.90 1.11
CA GLN A 271 5.21 1.56 2.40
C GLN A 271 3.83 2.12 2.74
N PHE A 272 3.55 2.23 4.02
CA PHE A 272 2.39 2.92 4.53
C PHE A 272 2.79 4.11 5.39
N GLY A 273 1.86 5.01 5.61
CA GLY A 273 2.02 6.09 6.57
C GLY A 273 0.67 6.67 7.00
N GLY A 274 0.71 7.43 8.08
CA GLY A 274 -0.47 8.13 8.59
C GLY A 274 -0.13 9.08 9.72
N PHE A 275 -0.98 10.06 9.95
CA PHE A 275 -0.88 10.94 11.09
C PHE A 275 -1.40 10.24 12.34
N ILE A 276 -0.58 10.15 13.38
CA ILE A 276 -0.96 9.71 14.72
C ILE A 276 -1.45 10.89 15.57
N ASP A 277 -0.99 12.10 15.25
CA ASP A 277 -1.42 13.38 15.80
C ASP A 277 -1.24 14.48 14.73
N PRO A 278 -1.67 15.74 14.96
CA PRO A 278 -1.58 16.81 13.96
C PRO A 278 -0.16 17.13 13.46
N THR A 279 0.87 16.77 14.23
CA THR A 279 2.28 17.12 13.99
C THR A 279 3.19 15.93 13.74
N THR A 280 2.72 14.70 13.91
CA THR A 280 3.53 13.49 13.76
C THR A 280 2.93 12.57 12.69
N PHE A 281 3.68 12.38 11.60
CA PHE A 281 3.37 11.42 10.55
C PHE A 281 4.33 10.22 10.69
N VAL A 282 3.77 9.03 10.89
CA VAL A 282 4.57 7.80 11.00
C VAL A 282 4.50 6.97 9.73
N THR A 283 5.57 6.19 9.48
CA THR A 283 5.66 5.28 8.32
C THR A 283 5.95 3.85 8.78
N TRP A 284 5.40 2.85 8.07
CA TRP A 284 5.57 1.42 8.34
C TRP A 284 5.42 0.57 7.06
N SER A 285 5.56 -0.78 7.19
CA SER A 285 5.27 -1.73 6.10
C SER A 285 4.52 -2.97 6.58
#